data_c23d585cb6bd715d9961dd9b6354dd66
#
_entry.id   c23d585cb6bd715d9961dd9b6354dd66
#
_cell.length_a   1.000
_cell.length_b   1.000
_cell.length_c   1.000
_cell.angle_alpha   90.00
_cell.angle_beta   90.00
_cell.angle_gamma   90.00
#
_symmetry.space_group_name_H-M   'P 1'
#
loop_
_entity.id
_entity.type
_entity.pdbx_description
1 polymer ?
#
loop_
_entity_poly.entity_id
_entity_poly.type
_entity_poly.pdbx_seq_one_letter_code
_entity_poly.pdbx_strand_id
1 'polypeptide(L)'
;MAERQTLEASLIYPREARLRNGQEVSLRLMTEKDKQALLNFARSLPPDDLLFLRTDITDPAIIDAWVQNIEERRSVTVLAEQGDKIAGYASIHTDGARWTRRVGEIRVQVGPDRRGLGLGKRLVGEIFRLSQDLGLKKLAAMMTPEQASARATFEELGFRIEAQLQDWVVDREGRSRDLVIMTLVCAS
;
A
#
# COMPACT_ATOMS: atom_id res chain seq x y z
N MET A 1 14.62 19.77 -6.24
CA MET A 1 14.83 18.77 -5.17
C MET A 1 13.96 17.53 -5.35
N ALA A 2 12.66 17.65 -5.60
CA ALA A 2 11.77 16.50 -5.83
C ALA A 2 12.15 15.62 -7.05
N GLU A 3 12.71 16.17 -8.10
CA GLU A 3 13.18 15.41 -9.27
C GLU A 3 14.37 14.50 -8.96
N ARG A 4 15.31 14.95 -8.15
CA ARG A 4 16.44 14.12 -7.69
C ARG A 4 15.96 12.94 -6.84
N GLN A 5 15.00 13.17 -5.93
CA GLN A 5 14.50 12.13 -5.02
C GLN A 5 13.75 11.02 -5.77
N THR A 6 12.97 11.35 -6.80
CA THR A 6 12.30 10.33 -7.62
C THR A 6 13.30 9.56 -8.51
N LEU A 7 14.36 10.23 -8.99
CA LEU A 7 15.45 9.57 -9.75
C LEU A 7 16.26 8.63 -8.85
N GLU A 8 16.58 9.04 -7.62
CA GLU A 8 17.31 8.21 -6.66
C GLU A 8 16.52 6.96 -6.24
N ALA A 9 15.20 7.08 -6.04
CA ALA A 9 14.35 5.93 -5.79
C ALA A 9 14.32 4.95 -6.97
N SER A 10 14.28 5.43 -8.21
CA SER A 10 14.30 4.57 -9.41
C SER A 10 15.62 3.84 -9.61
N LEU A 11 16.74 4.39 -9.12
CA LEU A 11 18.06 3.75 -9.20
C LEU A 11 18.23 2.56 -8.24
N ILE A 12 17.35 2.40 -7.27
CA ILE A 12 17.42 1.35 -6.25
C ILE A 12 16.57 0.13 -6.65
N TYR A 13 15.65 0.27 -7.57
CA TYR A 13 14.76 -0.80 -8.05
C TYR A 13 15.19 -1.31 -9.44
N PRO A 14 14.96 -2.60 -9.76
CA PRO A 14 14.32 -3.61 -8.92
C PRO A 14 15.20 -4.12 -7.78
N ARG A 15 14.57 -4.67 -6.73
CA ARG A 15 15.24 -5.32 -5.60
C ARG A 15 14.66 -6.71 -5.38
N GLU A 16 15.55 -7.67 -5.21
CA GLU A 16 15.11 -9.03 -4.87
C GLU A 16 14.88 -9.18 -3.37
N ALA A 17 13.79 -9.86 -3.02
CA ALA A 17 13.45 -10.20 -1.65
C ALA A 17 13.11 -11.67 -1.52
N ARG A 18 13.72 -12.34 -0.53
CA ARG A 18 13.45 -13.73 -0.23
C ARG A 18 12.38 -13.84 0.85
N LEU A 19 11.34 -14.63 0.57
CA LEU A 19 10.26 -14.93 1.48
C LEU A 19 10.65 -16.05 2.46
N ARG A 20 9.87 -16.22 3.53
CA ARG A 20 10.15 -17.24 4.57
C ARG A 20 10.21 -18.67 4.05
N ASN A 21 9.49 -18.99 2.99
CA ASN A 21 9.50 -20.30 2.33
C ASN A 21 10.62 -20.48 1.31
N GLY A 22 11.54 -19.52 1.21
CA GLY A 22 12.68 -19.53 0.27
C GLY A 22 12.36 -19.01 -1.13
N GLN A 23 11.10 -18.73 -1.46
CA GLN A 23 10.75 -18.13 -2.76
C GLN A 23 11.29 -16.69 -2.85
N GLU A 24 11.66 -16.30 -4.06
CA GLU A 24 12.13 -14.95 -4.37
C GLU A 24 11.03 -14.16 -5.07
N VAL A 25 10.96 -12.89 -4.75
CA VAL A 25 10.08 -11.91 -5.40
C VAL A 25 10.90 -10.68 -5.78
N SER A 26 10.62 -10.11 -6.92
CA SER A 26 11.20 -8.84 -7.35
C SER A 26 10.32 -7.70 -6.90
N LEU A 27 10.90 -6.72 -6.23
CA LEU A 27 10.22 -5.49 -5.81
C LEU A 27 10.60 -4.38 -6.78
N ARG A 28 9.62 -3.70 -7.35
CA ARG A 28 9.85 -2.58 -8.27
C ARG A 28 8.75 -1.52 -8.18
N LEU A 29 9.04 -0.35 -8.70
CA LEU A 29 8.03 0.70 -8.81
C LEU A 29 7.00 0.35 -9.89
N MET A 30 5.75 0.68 -9.60
CA MET A 30 4.64 0.59 -10.55
C MET A 30 4.76 1.67 -11.62
N THR A 31 4.41 1.30 -12.85
CA THR A 31 4.33 2.19 -14.01
C THR A 31 2.97 2.06 -14.69
N GLU A 32 2.69 2.89 -15.69
CA GLU A 32 1.46 2.78 -16.50
C GLU A 32 1.29 1.41 -17.19
N LYS A 33 2.40 0.72 -17.48
CA LYS A 33 2.39 -0.59 -18.15
C LYS A 33 1.80 -1.70 -17.28
N ASP A 34 1.68 -1.46 -15.99
CA ASP A 34 1.22 -2.44 -15.01
C ASP A 34 -0.30 -2.49 -14.81
N LYS A 35 -1.04 -1.58 -15.48
CA LYS A 35 -2.49 -1.47 -15.34
C LYS A 35 -3.20 -2.81 -15.46
N GLN A 36 -2.92 -3.56 -16.53
CA GLN A 36 -3.58 -4.84 -16.78
C GLN A 36 -3.16 -5.91 -15.78
N ALA A 37 -1.87 -5.97 -15.40
CA ALA A 37 -1.37 -6.92 -14.41
C ALA A 37 -1.98 -6.65 -13.03
N LEU A 38 -2.08 -5.37 -12.64
CA LEU A 38 -2.71 -4.97 -11.37
C LEU A 38 -4.21 -5.27 -11.36
N LEU A 39 -4.91 -5.02 -12.46
CA LEU A 39 -6.32 -5.36 -12.60
C LEU A 39 -6.56 -6.87 -12.47
N ASN A 40 -5.72 -7.68 -13.12
CA ASN A 40 -5.76 -9.14 -13.01
C ASN A 40 -5.51 -9.60 -11.57
N PHE A 41 -4.52 -9.01 -10.90
CA PHE A 41 -4.26 -9.27 -9.48
C PHE A 41 -5.47 -8.92 -8.62
N ALA A 42 -6.04 -7.72 -8.77
CA ALA A 42 -7.20 -7.28 -8.02
C ALA A 42 -8.40 -8.23 -8.18
N ARG A 43 -8.67 -8.68 -9.40
CA ARG A 43 -9.77 -9.61 -9.72
C ARG A 43 -9.53 -11.04 -9.24
N SER A 44 -8.29 -11.39 -8.92
CA SER A 44 -7.94 -12.69 -8.32
C SER A 44 -8.09 -12.71 -6.80
N LEU A 45 -8.30 -11.56 -6.16
CA LEU A 45 -8.47 -11.48 -4.71
C LEU A 45 -9.83 -12.05 -4.28
N PRO A 46 -9.89 -12.73 -3.12
CA PRO A 46 -11.16 -13.17 -2.55
C PRO A 46 -12.09 -11.98 -2.28
N PRO A 47 -13.43 -12.18 -2.34
CA PRO A 47 -14.40 -11.13 -2.05
C PRO A 47 -14.20 -10.46 -0.68
N ASP A 48 -13.83 -11.23 0.33
CA ASP A 48 -13.59 -10.72 1.69
C ASP A 48 -12.42 -9.73 1.74
N ASP A 49 -11.41 -9.91 0.89
CA ASP A 49 -10.29 -8.96 0.80
C ASP A 49 -10.70 -7.63 0.16
N LEU A 50 -11.68 -7.69 -0.74
CA LEU A 50 -12.21 -6.53 -1.44
C LEU A 50 -13.24 -5.75 -0.61
N LEU A 51 -13.82 -6.40 0.41
CA LEU A 51 -14.91 -5.85 1.23
C LEU A 51 -14.55 -4.53 1.91
N PHE A 52 -13.31 -4.44 2.39
CA PHE A 52 -12.81 -3.31 3.18
C PHE A 52 -11.82 -2.42 2.43
N LEU A 53 -11.76 -2.53 1.09
CA LEU A 53 -10.93 -1.63 0.31
C LEU A 53 -11.59 -0.25 0.19
N ARG A 54 -10.80 0.78 0.38
CA ARG A 54 -11.24 2.17 0.25
C ARG A 54 -11.77 2.52 -1.15
N THR A 55 -11.21 1.87 -2.17
CA THR A 55 -11.60 2.04 -3.57
C THR A 55 -11.70 0.67 -4.23
N ASP A 56 -12.61 0.53 -5.20
CA ASP A 56 -12.75 -0.73 -5.94
C ASP A 56 -11.65 -0.89 -6.98
N ILE A 57 -10.55 -1.52 -6.58
CA ILE A 57 -9.41 -1.79 -7.47
C ILE A 57 -9.71 -2.81 -8.58
N THR A 58 -10.90 -3.41 -8.62
CA THR A 58 -11.35 -4.27 -9.72
C THR A 58 -11.97 -3.46 -10.88
N ASP A 59 -12.21 -2.16 -10.67
CA ASP A 59 -12.66 -1.21 -11.67
C ASP A 59 -11.45 -0.65 -12.45
N PRO A 60 -11.40 -0.80 -13.79
CA PRO A 60 -10.34 -0.21 -14.60
C PRO A 60 -10.18 1.30 -14.42
N ALA A 61 -11.27 2.04 -14.23
CA ALA A 61 -11.22 3.49 -14.06
C ALA A 61 -10.47 3.90 -12.78
N ILE A 62 -10.56 3.09 -11.73
CA ILE A 62 -9.80 3.31 -10.48
C ILE A 62 -8.31 3.06 -10.70
N ILE A 63 -7.95 2.04 -11.48
CA ILE A 63 -6.55 1.77 -11.85
C ILE A 63 -5.99 2.90 -12.71
N ASP A 64 -6.76 3.43 -13.66
CA ASP A 64 -6.35 4.59 -14.48
C ASP A 64 -6.12 5.82 -13.62
N ALA A 65 -7.03 6.15 -12.71
CA ALA A 65 -6.86 7.25 -11.78
C ALA A 65 -5.65 7.04 -10.84
N TRP A 66 -5.35 5.80 -10.47
CA TRP A 66 -4.17 5.49 -9.67
C TRP A 66 -2.87 5.76 -10.43
N VAL A 67 -2.78 5.34 -11.70
CA VAL A 67 -1.63 5.63 -12.55
C VAL A 67 -1.47 7.15 -12.72
N GLN A 68 -2.56 7.88 -12.98
CA GLN A 68 -2.52 9.34 -13.05
C GLN A 68 -1.96 9.96 -11.75
N ASN A 69 -2.36 9.46 -10.58
CA ASN A 69 -1.81 9.93 -9.31
C ASN A 69 -0.30 9.65 -9.17
N ILE A 70 0.20 8.55 -9.75
CA ILE A 70 1.64 8.26 -9.80
C ILE A 70 2.37 9.28 -10.69
N GLU A 71 1.85 9.54 -11.88
CA GLU A 71 2.41 10.53 -12.81
C GLU A 71 2.42 11.94 -12.22
N GLU A 72 1.36 12.31 -11.49
CA GLU A 72 1.25 13.58 -10.77
C GLU A 72 2.01 13.59 -9.43
N ARG A 73 2.75 12.55 -9.11
CA ARG A 73 3.55 12.39 -7.86
C ARG A 73 2.72 12.49 -6.58
N ARG A 74 1.44 12.17 -6.65
CA ARG A 74 0.55 12.05 -5.49
C ARG A 74 0.50 10.64 -4.91
N SER A 75 1.06 9.67 -5.65
CA SER A 75 1.17 8.29 -5.19
C SER A 75 2.49 7.68 -5.64
N VAL A 76 3.04 6.80 -4.81
CA VAL A 76 4.15 5.91 -5.15
C VAL A 76 3.74 4.50 -4.78
N THR A 77 3.96 3.55 -5.68
CA THR A 77 3.56 2.15 -5.49
C THR A 77 4.74 1.23 -5.76
N VAL A 78 5.00 0.32 -4.83
CA VAL A 78 5.91 -0.80 -5.00
C VAL A 78 5.10 -2.05 -5.29
N LEU A 79 5.36 -2.70 -6.40
CA LEU A 79 4.86 -4.01 -6.75
C LEU A 79 5.84 -5.08 -6.29
N ALA A 80 5.32 -6.20 -5.80
CA ALA A 80 6.08 -7.43 -5.63
C ALA A 80 5.66 -8.41 -6.72
N GLU A 81 6.60 -8.87 -7.51
CA GLU A 81 6.37 -9.79 -8.63
C GLU A 81 7.05 -11.13 -8.40
N GLN A 82 6.42 -12.18 -8.87
CA GLN A 82 7.01 -13.50 -8.98
C GLN A 82 6.74 -14.05 -10.38
N GLY A 83 7.79 -14.14 -11.19
CA GLY A 83 7.61 -14.31 -12.63
C GLY A 83 6.83 -13.12 -13.20
N ASP A 84 5.81 -13.41 -14.02
CA ASP A 84 4.98 -12.38 -14.66
C ASP A 84 3.72 -12.01 -13.84
N LYS A 85 3.65 -12.39 -12.55
CA LYS A 85 2.47 -12.19 -11.74
C LYS A 85 2.76 -11.28 -10.55
N ILE A 86 1.85 -10.35 -10.27
CA ILE A 86 1.87 -9.55 -9.06
C ILE A 86 1.51 -10.46 -7.87
N ALA A 87 2.41 -10.53 -6.90
CA ALA A 87 2.23 -11.25 -5.63
C ALA A 87 1.61 -10.36 -4.54
N GLY A 88 1.76 -9.05 -4.69
CA GLY A 88 1.24 -8.03 -3.78
C GLY A 88 1.77 -6.65 -4.13
N TYR A 89 1.26 -5.65 -3.44
CA TYR A 89 1.73 -4.27 -3.58
C TYR A 89 1.65 -3.52 -2.25
N ALA A 90 2.41 -2.44 -2.17
CA ALA A 90 2.19 -1.39 -1.19
C ALA A 90 2.31 -0.02 -1.85
N SER A 91 1.49 0.93 -1.42
CA SER A 91 1.47 2.29 -1.97
C SER A 91 1.43 3.34 -0.87
N ILE A 92 2.01 4.51 -1.17
CA ILE A 92 1.82 5.75 -0.41
C ILE A 92 0.95 6.65 -1.27
N HIS A 93 -0.09 7.21 -0.66
CA HIS A 93 -0.91 8.26 -1.25
C HIS A 93 -0.77 9.53 -0.41
N THR A 94 -0.55 10.65 -1.07
CA THR A 94 -0.44 11.95 -0.42
C THR A 94 -1.55 12.87 -0.89
N ASP A 95 -2.06 13.69 0.02
CA ASP A 95 -2.99 14.75 -0.32
C ASP A 95 -2.21 16.01 -0.74
N GLY A 96 -2.68 16.71 -1.77
CA GLY A 96 -2.13 17.99 -2.19
C GLY A 96 -2.41 19.15 -1.21
N ALA A 97 -3.22 18.93 -0.16
CA ALA A 97 -3.53 19.93 0.85
C ALA A 97 -2.26 20.32 1.64
N ARG A 98 -2.05 21.64 1.80
CA ARG A 98 -0.81 22.15 2.41
C ARG A 98 -0.57 21.66 3.85
N TRP A 99 -1.62 21.46 4.62
CA TRP A 99 -1.50 21.07 6.04
C TRP A 99 -1.25 19.58 6.26
N THR A 100 -1.71 18.71 5.33
CA THR A 100 -1.48 17.25 5.36
C THR A 100 -0.32 16.80 4.46
N ARG A 101 0.39 17.70 3.78
CA ARG A 101 1.45 17.38 2.81
C ARG A 101 2.59 16.50 3.31
N ARG A 102 2.73 16.34 4.62
CA ARG A 102 3.75 15.47 5.24
C ARG A 102 3.19 14.20 5.83
N VAL A 103 1.93 13.90 5.54
CA VAL A 103 1.26 12.64 5.92
C VAL A 103 1.06 11.81 4.67
N GLY A 104 1.49 10.56 4.69
CA GLY A 104 1.24 9.58 3.64
C GLY A 104 0.26 8.53 4.11
N GLU A 105 -0.80 8.26 3.35
CA GLU A 105 -1.66 7.12 3.56
C GLU A 105 -1.04 5.88 2.91
N ILE A 106 -0.78 4.86 3.71
CA ILE A 106 -0.24 3.58 3.23
C ILE A 106 -1.38 2.60 2.94
N ARG A 107 -1.31 1.92 1.80
CA ARG A 107 -2.18 0.79 1.46
C ARG A 107 -1.32 -0.40 1.10
N VAL A 108 -1.68 -1.59 1.60
CA VAL A 108 -0.94 -2.82 1.36
C VAL A 108 -1.91 -3.94 1.03
N GLN A 109 -1.62 -4.67 -0.03
CA GLN A 109 -2.37 -5.86 -0.40
C GLN A 109 -1.40 -6.99 -0.75
N VAL A 110 -1.66 -8.18 -0.20
CA VAL A 110 -0.87 -9.39 -0.45
C VAL A 110 -1.79 -10.47 -0.96
N GLY A 111 -1.41 -11.09 -2.06
CA GLY A 111 -2.13 -12.22 -2.64
C GLY A 111 -2.28 -13.37 -1.63
N PRO A 112 -3.42 -14.09 -1.61
CA PRO A 112 -3.70 -15.12 -0.62
C PRO A 112 -2.58 -16.15 -0.47
N ASP A 113 -2.01 -16.61 -1.60
CA ASP A 113 -0.94 -17.61 -1.64
C ASP A 113 0.41 -17.11 -1.10
N ARG A 114 0.52 -15.82 -0.77
CA ARG A 114 1.75 -15.18 -0.29
C ARG A 114 1.63 -14.65 1.13
N ARG A 115 0.48 -14.87 1.78
CA ARG A 115 0.24 -14.49 3.18
C ARG A 115 1.05 -15.37 4.13
N GLY A 116 1.39 -14.82 5.30
CA GLY A 116 2.20 -15.53 6.28
C GLY A 116 3.68 -15.73 5.90
N LEU A 117 4.08 -15.40 4.66
CA LEU A 117 5.44 -15.57 4.15
C LEU A 117 6.36 -14.34 4.38
N GLY A 118 5.84 -13.30 5.03
CA GLY A 118 6.59 -12.08 5.32
C GLY A 118 6.56 -11.02 4.22
N LEU A 119 5.83 -11.24 3.12
CA LEU A 119 5.76 -10.29 2.00
C LEU A 119 5.19 -8.94 2.42
N GLY A 120 4.09 -8.91 3.18
CA GLY A 120 3.50 -7.66 3.66
C GLY A 120 4.49 -6.82 4.46
N LYS A 121 5.25 -7.45 5.36
CA LYS A 121 6.31 -6.79 6.15
C LYS A 121 7.41 -6.20 5.26
N ARG A 122 7.81 -6.92 4.21
CA ARG A 122 8.79 -6.42 3.21
C ARG A 122 8.26 -5.20 2.48
N LEU A 123 7.03 -5.28 1.97
CA LEU A 123 6.39 -4.19 1.25
C LEU A 123 6.25 -2.93 2.12
N VAL A 124 5.80 -3.06 3.37
CA VAL A 124 5.73 -1.93 4.31
C VAL A 124 7.11 -1.35 4.59
N GLY A 125 8.15 -2.19 4.73
CA GLY A 125 9.54 -1.73 4.89
C GLY A 125 10.02 -0.88 3.70
N GLU A 126 9.68 -1.25 2.46
CA GLU A 126 9.99 -0.45 1.27
C GLU A 126 9.25 0.89 1.28
N ILE A 127 7.97 0.87 1.64
CA ILE A 127 7.17 2.10 1.77
C ILE A 127 7.71 3.02 2.86
N PHE A 128 8.14 2.47 3.99
CA PHE A 128 8.74 3.28 5.06
C PHE A 128 10.01 3.99 4.56
N ARG A 129 10.87 3.30 3.82
CA ARG A 129 12.07 3.90 3.24
C ARG A 129 11.71 5.00 2.23
N LEU A 130 10.78 4.73 1.32
CA LEU A 130 10.30 5.73 0.36
C LEU A 130 9.65 6.94 1.06
N SER A 131 8.99 6.74 2.19
CA SER A 131 8.40 7.84 2.95
C SER A 131 9.45 8.82 3.50
N GLN A 132 10.62 8.31 3.87
CA GLN A 132 11.75 9.14 4.29
C GLN A 132 12.31 9.95 3.12
N ASP A 133 12.50 9.32 1.95
CA ASP A 133 12.95 9.99 0.73
C ASP A 133 11.95 11.08 0.28
N LEU A 134 10.66 10.86 0.47
CA LEU A 134 9.60 11.83 0.21
C LEU A 134 9.48 12.93 1.27
N GLY A 135 10.26 12.86 2.36
CA GLY A 135 10.22 13.83 3.47
C GLY A 135 8.92 13.80 4.27
N LEU A 136 8.22 12.65 4.27
CA LEU A 136 7.02 12.48 5.07
C LEU A 136 7.38 12.40 6.56
N LYS A 137 6.49 12.89 7.41
CA LYS A 137 6.66 12.86 8.87
C LYS A 137 5.81 11.79 9.54
N LYS A 138 4.75 11.37 8.88
CA LYS A 138 3.82 10.38 9.42
C LYS A 138 3.28 9.51 8.28
N LEU A 139 3.20 8.20 8.51
CA LEU A 139 2.40 7.27 7.72
C LEU A 139 1.12 6.96 8.47
N ALA A 140 -0.01 6.92 7.76
CA ALA A 140 -1.30 6.52 8.29
C ALA A 140 -1.83 5.30 7.53
N ALA A 141 -2.24 4.27 8.25
CA ALA A 141 -2.95 3.11 7.73
C ALA A 141 -4.39 3.15 8.25
N MET A 142 -5.34 2.92 7.36
CA MET A 142 -6.75 2.91 7.67
C MET A 142 -7.31 1.50 7.45
N MET A 143 -8.05 0.99 8.41
CA MET A 143 -8.63 -0.34 8.35
C MET A 143 -9.86 -0.46 9.24
N THR A 144 -10.62 -1.51 9.07
CA THR A 144 -11.72 -1.83 10.00
C THR A 144 -11.20 -2.75 11.13
N PRO A 145 -11.89 -2.80 12.30
CA PRO A 145 -11.51 -3.69 13.40
C PRO A 145 -11.44 -5.17 13.00
N GLU A 146 -12.25 -5.58 12.03
CA GLU A 146 -12.34 -6.95 11.52
C GLU A 146 -11.06 -7.40 10.81
N GLN A 147 -10.25 -6.46 10.30
CA GLN A 147 -8.97 -6.73 9.64
C GLN A 147 -7.85 -7.01 10.67
N ALA A 148 -8.09 -7.89 11.64
CA ALA A 148 -7.20 -8.16 12.77
C ALA A 148 -5.78 -8.58 12.33
N SER A 149 -5.64 -9.39 11.28
CA SER A 149 -4.33 -9.82 10.75
C SER A 149 -3.52 -8.66 10.17
N ALA A 150 -4.18 -7.74 9.45
CA ALA A 150 -3.54 -6.53 8.95
C ALA A 150 -3.09 -5.64 10.12
N ARG A 151 -3.98 -5.42 11.10
CA ARG A 151 -3.67 -4.65 12.30
C ARG A 151 -2.44 -5.19 13.02
N ALA A 152 -2.40 -6.50 13.31
CA ALA A 152 -1.25 -7.13 13.97
C ALA A 152 0.05 -6.91 13.18
N THR A 153 0.01 -7.01 11.85
CA THR A 153 1.18 -6.75 11.01
C THR A 153 1.66 -5.29 11.14
N PHE A 154 0.75 -4.33 11.15
CA PHE A 154 1.11 -2.92 11.33
C PHE A 154 1.63 -2.63 12.75
N GLU A 155 1.05 -3.26 13.79
CA GLU A 155 1.55 -3.16 15.17
C GLU A 155 2.99 -3.68 15.29
N GLU A 156 3.31 -4.84 14.70
CA GLU A 156 4.68 -5.39 14.66
C GLU A 156 5.68 -4.46 13.97
N LEU A 157 5.22 -3.62 13.05
CA LEU A 157 6.03 -2.64 12.33
C LEU A 157 6.13 -1.30 13.05
N GLY A 158 5.53 -1.19 14.25
CA GLY A 158 5.62 -0.01 15.09
C GLY A 158 4.50 1.02 14.89
N PHE A 159 3.51 0.70 14.05
CA PHE A 159 2.31 1.52 13.98
C PHE A 159 1.52 1.41 15.29
N ARG A 160 0.89 2.50 15.69
CA ARG A 160 0.03 2.57 16.87
C ARG A 160 -1.34 3.07 16.49
N ILE A 161 -2.38 2.58 17.18
CA ILE A 161 -3.73 3.10 17.02
C ILE A 161 -3.72 4.56 17.46
N GLU A 162 -4.10 5.46 16.56
CA GLU A 162 -4.23 6.88 16.82
C GLU A 162 -5.69 7.26 17.13
N ALA A 163 -6.63 6.62 16.41
CA ALA A 163 -8.05 6.85 16.59
C ALA A 163 -8.87 5.61 16.20
N GLN A 164 -10.04 5.46 16.81
CA GLN A 164 -11.12 4.59 16.35
C GLN A 164 -12.38 5.44 16.23
N LEU A 165 -13.00 5.44 15.06
CA LEU A 165 -14.14 6.27 14.72
C LEU A 165 -15.33 5.34 14.48
N GLN A 166 -16.37 5.50 15.26
CA GLN A 166 -17.56 4.66 15.21
C GLN A 166 -18.38 4.96 13.94
N ASP A 167 -18.87 3.90 13.26
CA ASP A 167 -19.73 3.96 12.08
C ASP A 167 -19.24 4.91 10.96
N TRP A 168 -17.90 4.97 10.77
CA TRP A 168 -17.25 5.97 9.92
C TRP A 168 -17.18 5.58 8.45
N VAL A 169 -17.18 4.29 8.15
CA VAL A 169 -17.05 3.76 6.78
C VAL A 169 -18.21 2.86 6.44
N VAL A 170 -18.45 2.69 5.15
CA VAL A 170 -19.45 1.76 4.62
C VAL A 170 -18.74 0.71 3.80
N ASP A 171 -18.97 -0.57 4.10
CA ASP A 171 -18.39 -1.67 3.33
C ASP A 171 -19.12 -1.85 1.97
N ARG A 172 -18.60 -2.74 1.11
CA ARG A 172 -19.19 -2.99 -0.22
C ARG A 172 -20.63 -3.50 -0.17
N GLU A 173 -21.08 -4.02 0.96
CA GLU A 173 -22.45 -4.51 1.17
C GLU A 173 -23.37 -3.43 1.77
N GLY A 174 -22.87 -2.20 1.92
CA GLY A 174 -23.64 -1.07 2.44
C GLY A 174 -23.78 -1.03 3.96
N ARG A 175 -22.98 -1.82 4.71
CA ARG A 175 -23.04 -1.85 6.18
C ARG A 175 -22.04 -0.86 6.78
N SER A 176 -22.47 -0.10 7.78
CA SER A 176 -21.59 0.77 8.56
C SER A 176 -20.55 -0.06 9.33
N ARG A 177 -19.33 0.45 9.38
CA ARG A 177 -18.20 -0.14 10.11
C ARG A 177 -17.39 0.95 10.80
N ASP A 178 -16.78 0.58 11.89
CA ASP A 178 -15.81 1.45 12.55
C ASP A 178 -14.55 1.58 11.68
N LEU A 179 -13.90 2.74 11.77
CA LEU A 179 -12.59 2.98 11.18
C LEU A 179 -11.53 3.02 12.27
N VAL A 180 -10.49 2.22 12.12
CA VAL A 180 -9.27 2.29 12.93
C VAL A 180 -8.21 3.02 12.11
N ILE A 181 -7.66 4.08 12.66
CA ILE A 181 -6.52 4.82 12.11
C ILE A 181 -5.29 4.46 12.91
N MET A 182 -4.32 3.85 12.24
CA MET A 182 -3.02 3.55 12.82
C MET A 182 -1.96 4.45 12.21
N THR A 183 -1.00 4.91 12.98
CA THR A 183 0.06 5.79 12.49
C THR A 183 1.45 5.34 12.92
N LEU A 184 2.43 5.67 12.06
CA LEU A 184 3.85 5.54 12.33
C LEU A 184 4.53 6.90 12.08
N VAL A 185 5.31 7.37 13.06
CA VAL A 185 6.13 8.56 12.89
C VAL A 185 7.38 8.20 12.10
N CYS A 186 7.60 8.89 10.99
CA CYS A 186 8.83 8.78 10.22
C CYS A 186 9.88 9.67 10.89
N ALA A 187 10.91 9.06 11.48
CA ALA A 187 12.02 9.82 12.06
C ALA A 187 12.68 10.70 10.98
N SER A 188 13.08 11.89 11.38
CA SER A 188 13.79 12.86 10.52
C SER A 188 15.24 12.47 10.41
#